data_260cbcd81f33fa5fa8fe4022520d03a9
#
_entry.id   260cbcd81f33fa5fa8fe4022520d03a9
#
_cell.length_a   1.000
_cell.length_b   1.000
_cell.length_c   1.000
_cell.angle_alpha   90.00
_cell.angle_beta   90.00
_cell.angle_gamma   90.00
#
_symmetry.space_group_name_H-M   'P 1'
#
loop_
_entity.id
_entity.type
_entity.pdbx_description
1 polymer ?
#
loop_
_entity_poly.entity_id
_entity_poly.type
_entity_poly.pdbx_seq_one_letter_code
_entity_poly.pdbx_strand_id
1 'polypeptide(L)'
;MLSLSGDINTGILIRTTYLKDGVATYPAGATLLYDSVPEMEERETRLKATGFFRILGHEPEKPPVVARDTEGAGVRLLLVDNDDCFIQTLANYVRQTGADVVTYRAGFPLEMIRQIAPAVILISPGPGRPGDFGVPDLVRNAVRLGVPVFGVCLGLQGVVEAFGGELGVLDYPMHGKPSWITHRGKGVFEGLPERFQVGRYHSLFARRETFPACLEITAESEDGVIMGVRHKELPVEAVQFHPESILTLEGDCGLKMIENVVRLYGRLATGVGV
;
A
#
# COMPACT_ATOMS: atom_id res chain seq x y z
N MET A 1 -23.89 -10.09 21.65
CA MET A 1 -24.14 -10.88 22.87
C MET A 1 -24.87 -10.01 23.86
N LEU A 2 -25.96 -10.49 24.44
CA LEU A 2 -26.71 -9.80 25.50
C LEU A 2 -26.28 -10.42 26.84
N SER A 3 -25.79 -9.58 27.77
CA SER A 3 -25.44 -10.06 29.12
C SER A 3 -26.66 -10.10 30.03
N LEU A 4 -26.60 -10.84 31.13
CA LEU A 4 -27.65 -10.87 32.16
C LEU A 4 -27.81 -9.53 32.88
N SER A 5 -26.80 -8.64 32.81
CA SER A 5 -26.86 -7.26 33.30
C SER A 5 -27.57 -6.29 32.35
N GLY A 6 -27.99 -6.75 31.16
CA GLY A 6 -28.66 -5.94 30.14
C GLY A 6 -27.70 -5.23 29.19
N ASP A 7 -26.39 -5.45 29.31
CA ASP A 7 -25.41 -4.87 28.39
C ASP A 7 -25.47 -5.58 27.04
N ILE A 8 -25.38 -4.80 25.96
CA ILE A 8 -25.31 -5.30 24.60
C ILE A 8 -23.87 -5.14 24.11
N ASN A 9 -23.22 -6.28 23.80
CA ASN A 9 -21.95 -6.29 23.14
C ASN A 9 -22.15 -6.76 21.70
N THR A 10 -21.93 -5.88 20.73
CA THR A 10 -22.06 -6.15 19.30
C THR A 10 -20.70 -6.22 18.67
N GLY A 11 -20.45 -7.27 17.91
CA GLY A 11 -19.25 -7.43 17.10
C GLY A 11 -19.63 -7.72 15.65
N ILE A 12 -18.80 -7.26 14.71
CA ILE A 12 -18.96 -7.62 13.30
C ILE A 12 -18.42 -9.04 13.13
N LEU A 13 -19.29 -9.96 12.71
CA LEU A 13 -18.91 -11.33 12.36
C LEU A 13 -18.53 -11.35 10.87
N ILE A 14 -17.24 -11.29 10.58
CA ILE A 14 -16.70 -11.41 9.23
C ILE A 14 -15.74 -12.59 9.15
N ARG A 15 -15.69 -13.23 7.99
CA ARG A 15 -14.77 -14.37 7.72
C ARG A 15 -14.86 -15.49 8.75
N THR A 16 -16.06 -15.75 9.26
CA THR A 16 -16.34 -16.73 10.32
C THR A 16 -17.09 -17.91 9.72
N THR A 17 -16.66 -19.12 10.05
CA THR A 17 -17.34 -20.35 9.65
C THR A 17 -18.06 -20.96 10.84
N TYR A 18 -19.31 -21.34 10.67
CA TYR A 18 -20.10 -22.09 11.63
C TYR A 18 -20.05 -23.57 11.28
N LEU A 19 -19.67 -24.41 12.24
CA LEU A 19 -19.69 -25.86 12.09
C LEU A 19 -20.79 -26.42 13.00
N LYS A 20 -21.76 -27.12 12.41
CA LYS A 20 -22.81 -27.80 13.15
C LYS A 20 -23.19 -29.07 12.41
N ASP A 21 -23.25 -30.20 13.14
CA ASP A 21 -23.69 -31.50 12.66
C ASP A 21 -23.00 -31.94 11.34
N GLY A 22 -21.71 -31.68 11.22
CA GLY A 22 -20.91 -31.97 10.01
C GLY A 22 -21.12 -31.02 8.84
N VAL A 23 -21.93 -29.97 9.01
CA VAL A 23 -22.17 -28.93 8.00
C VAL A 23 -21.39 -27.68 8.34
N ALA A 24 -20.60 -27.17 7.37
CA ALA A 24 -19.90 -25.90 7.46
C ALA A 24 -20.70 -24.81 6.73
N THR A 25 -21.05 -23.75 7.45
CA THR A 25 -21.74 -22.58 6.89
C THR A 25 -20.82 -21.38 6.96
N TYR A 26 -20.53 -20.77 5.81
CA TYR A 26 -19.72 -19.56 5.70
C TYR A 26 -20.59 -18.40 5.17
N PRO A 27 -21.07 -17.49 6.04
CA PRO A 27 -21.82 -16.32 5.60
C PRO A 27 -20.89 -15.33 4.93
N ALA A 28 -21.23 -14.92 3.73
CA ALA A 28 -20.61 -13.83 3.02
C ALA A 28 -21.70 -12.85 2.56
N GLY A 29 -21.43 -11.56 2.68
CA GLY A 29 -22.37 -10.52 2.31
C GLY A 29 -21.68 -9.33 1.63
N ALA A 30 -22.45 -8.54 0.91
CA ALA A 30 -22.08 -7.24 0.38
C ALA A 30 -22.93 -6.15 1.00
N THR A 31 -22.45 -4.92 0.96
CA THR A 31 -23.20 -3.74 1.36
C THR A 31 -23.83 -3.12 0.13
N LEU A 32 -25.17 -3.13 0.06
CA LEU A 32 -25.88 -2.52 -1.06
C LEU A 32 -25.98 -1.01 -0.85
N LEU A 33 -25.48 -0.25 -1.80
CA LEU A 33 -25.62 1.19 -1.89
C LEU A 33 -26.57 1.53 -3.04
N TYR A 34 -26.95 2.80 -3.14
CA TYR A 34 -27.90 3.27 -4.16
C TYR A 34 -27.41 3.02 -5.59
N ASP A 35 -26.10 3.05 -5.80
CA ASP A 35 -25.40 2.88 -7.07
C ASP A 35 -24.76 1.48 -7.23
N SER A 36 -25.06 0.55 -6.32
CA SER A 36 -24.57 -0.82 -6.42
C SER A 36 -25.11 -1.52 -7.67
N VAL A 37 -24.23 -2.22 -8.37
CA VAL A 37 -24.56 -3.07 -9.51
C VAL A 37 -24.74 -4.50 -8.99
N PRO A 38 -25.95 -5.11 -9.08
CA PRO A 38 -26.28 -6.40 -8.45
C PRO A 38 -25.28 -7.53 -8.77
N GLU A 39 -24.85 -7.62 -10.02
CA GLU A 39 -23.92 -8.65 -10.49
C GLU A 39 -22.52 -8.49 -9.88
N MET A 40 -22.11 -7.24 -9.62
CA MET A 40 -20.82 -6.94 -8.98
C MET A 40 -20.88 -7.29 -7.49
N GLU A 41 -21.97 -7.00 -6.82
CA GLU A 41 -22.18 -7.30 -5.41
C GLU A 41 -22.25 -8.82 -5.17
N GLU A 42 -22.94 -9.56 -6.04
CA GLU A 42 -22.94 -11.02 -6.00
C GLU A 42 -21.53 -11.58 -6.21
N ARG A 43 -20.79 -11.05 -7.17
CA ARG A 43 -19.40 -11.45 -7.41
C ARG A 43 -18.50 -11.15 -6.22
N GLU A 44 -18.69 -10.03 -5.55
CA GLU A 44 -17.96 -9.68 -4.33
C GLU A 44 -18.21 -10.68 -3.20
N THR A 45 -19.46 -11.08 -2.98
CA THR A 45 -19.79 -12.11 -1.97
C THR A 45 -19.10 -13.44 -2.25
N ARG A 46 -19.06 -13.87 -3.51
CA ARG A 46 -18.35 -15.09 -3.94
C ARG A 46 -16.84 -14.97 -3.72
N LEU A 47 -16.24 -13.82 -4.05
CA LEU A 47 -14.82 -13.55 -3.82
C LEU A 47 -14.45 -13.57 -2.34
N LYS A 48 -15.29 -13.02 -1.46
CA LYS A 48 -15.11 -13.08 0.01
C LYS A 48 -15.11 -14.52 0.54
N ALA A 49 -15.85 -15.42 -0.07
CA ALA A 49 -15.90 -16.83 0.31
C ALA A 49 -14.77 -17.68 -0.31
N THR A 50 -14.07 -17.18 -1.31
CA THR A 50 -13.05 -17.92 -2.08
C THR A 50 -11.98 -18.57 -1.21
N GLY A 51 -11.46 -17.83 -0.20
CA GLY A 51 -10.42 -18.35 0.70
C GLY A 51 -10.88 -19.60 1.46
N PHE A 52 -12.14 -19.62 1.90
CA PHE A 52 -12.74 -20.75 2.60
C PHE A 52 -12.92 -21.95 1.66
N PHE A 53 -13.45 -21.74 0.46
CA PHE A 53 -13.65 -22.82 -0.52
C PHE A 53 -12.33 -23.44 -0.96
N ARG A 54 -11.24 -22.68 -1.08
CA ARG A 54 -9.91 -23.22 -1.39
C ARG A 54 -9.42 -24.21 -0.34
N ILE A 55 -9.64 -23.91 0.95
CA ILE A 55 -9.26 -24.82 2.05
C ILE A 55 -10.01 -26.16 1.93
N LEU A 56 -11.23 -26.15 1.41
CA LEU A 56 -12.05 -27.34 1.17
C LEU A 56 -11.74 -28.06 -0.16
N GLY A 57 -10.71 -27.62 -0.89
CA GLY A 57 -10.33 -28.21 -2.18
C GLY A 57 -11.23 -27.80 -3.35
N HIS A 58 -12.13 -26.83 -3.15
CA HIS A 58 -12.88 -26.22 -4.24
C HIS A 58 -12.09 -25.06 -4.82
N GLU A 59 -11.55 -25.22 -6.01
CA GLU A 59 -11.00 -24.08 -6.76
C GLU A 59 -12.17 -23.31 -7.40
N PRO A 60 -12.48 -22.09 -6.92
CA PRO A 60 -13.41 -21.24 -7.64
C PRO A 60 -12.81 -20.89 -9.01
N GLU A 61 -13.66 -20.69 -10.00
CA GLU A 61 -13.22 -20.16 -11.30
C GLU A 61 -12.30 -18.95 -11.07
N LYS A 62 -11.05 -19.07 -11.52
CA LYS A 62 -10.13 -17.95 -11.50
C LYS A 62 -10.74 -16.87 -12.38
N PRO A 63 -10.93 -15.64 -11.85
CA PRO A 63 -11.28 -14.55 -12.75
C PRO A 63 -10.24 -14.52 -13.86
N PRO A 64 -10.62 -14.21 -15.12
CA PRO A 64 -9.67 -14.13 -16.21
C PRO A 64 -8.54 -13.21 -15.77
N VAL A 65 -7.34 -13.76 -15.67
CA VAL A 65 -6.13 -12.96 -15.48
C VAL A 65 -6.00 -12.20 -16.80
N VAL A 66 -6.34 -10.93 -16.78
CA VAL A 66 -5.94 -10.05 -17.88
C VAL A 66 -4.43 -10.09 -17.85
N ALA A 67 -3.83 -10.76 -18.85
CA ALA A 67 -2.39 -10.78 -19.01
C ALA A 67 -1.97 -9.32 -19.28
N ARG A 68 -1.56 -8.63 -18.23
CA ARG A 68 -0.85 -7.36 -18.34
C ARG A 68 0.61 -7.69 -18.61
N ASP A 69 1.28 -6.85 -19.37
CA ASP A 69 2.71 -6.99 -19.61
C ASP A 69 3.43 -7.16 -18.27
N THR A 70 4.08 -8.32 -18.11
CA THR A 70 4.69 -8.74 -16.84
C THR A 70 6.08 -8.11 -16.71
N GLU A 71 6.16 -6.77 -16.62
CA GLU A 71 7.43 -6.07 -16.38
C GLU A 71 8.10 -6.49 -15.06
N GLY A 72 7.33 -7.05 -14.14
CA GLY A 72 7.80 -7.54 -12.84
C GLY A 72 8.31 -8.97 -12.83
N ALA A 73 8.32 -9.69 -13.94
CA ALA A 73 8.81 -11.06 -13.98
C ALA A 73 10.26 -11.16 -13.49
N GLY A 74 10.50 -11.97 -12.45
CA GLY A 74 11.83 -12.13 -11.85
C GLY A 74 12.21 -11.03 -10.84
N VAL A 75 11.36 -10.03 -10.65
CA VAL A 75 11.54 -8.98 -9.63
C VAL A 75 10.94 -9.46 -8.30
N ARG A 76 11.73 -9.42 -7.22
CA ARG A 76 11.25 -9.70 -5.87
C ARG A 76 11.17 -8.42 -5.06
N LEU A 77 10.00 -8.12 -4.50
CA LEU A 77 9.80 -7.03 -3.56
C LEU A 77 9.69 -7.54 -2.13
N LEU A 78 10.27 -6.78 -1.21
CA LEU A 78 10.00 -6.89 0.22
C LEU A 78 8.96 -5.84 0.59
N LEU A 79 7.76 -6.28 0.95
CA LEU A 79 6.71 -5.42 1.49
C LEU A 79 6.78 -5.45 3.01
N VAL A 80 7.04 -4.29 3.62
CA VAL A 80 7.11 -4.14 5.08
C VAL A 80 5.77 -3.67 5.60
N ASP A 81 5.14 -4.50 6.42
CA ASP A 81 3.82 -4.27 7.03
C ASP A 81 3.96 -3.53 8.36
N ASN A 82 3.47 -2.31 8.41
CA ASN A 82 3.43 -1.45 9.60
C ASN A 82 2.03 -1.46 10.26
N ASP A 83 1.41 -2.63 10.41
CA ASP A 83 0.04 -2.80 10.92
C ASP A 83 -1.03 -2.17 10.01
N ASP A 84 -0.79 -2.23 8.70
CA ASP A 84 -1.69 -1.66 7.72
C ASP A 84 -2.89 -2.58 7.40
N CYS A 85 -4.11 -2.02 7.47
CA CYS A 85 -5.34 -2.75 7.14
C CYS A 85 -5.43 -3.11 5.64
N PHE A 86 -4.76 -2.38 4.76
CA PHE A 86 -4.80 -2.54 3.31
C PHE A 86 -3.57 -3.26 2.74
N ILE A 87 -2.70 -3.80 3.59
CA ILE A 87 -1.45 -4.47 3.19
C ILE A 87 -1.66 -5.52 2.09
N GLN A 88 -2.74 -6.29 2.14
CA GLN A 88 -3.02 -7.32 1.13
C GLN A 88 -3.44 -6.72 -0.22
N THR A 89 -4.10 -5.56 -0.21
CA THR A 89 -4.45 -4.84 -1.44
C THR A 89 -3.18 -4.32 -2.11
N LEU A 90 -2.27 -3.73 -1.34
CA LEU A 90 -0.98 -3.26 -1.84
C LEU A 90 -0.13 -4.42 -2.36
N ALA A 91 -0.07 -5.54 -1.63
CA ALA A 91 0.60 -6.77 -2.09
C ALA A 91 -0.03 -7.31 -3.39
N ASN A 92 -1.35 -7.20 -3.54
CA ASN A 92 -2.04 -7.64 -4.76
C ASN A 92 -1.69 -6.75 -5.96
N TYR A 93 -1.55 -5.43 -5.77
CA TYR A 93 -1.09 -4.53 -6.83
C TYR A 93 0.32 -4.92 -7.31
N VAL A 94 1.23 -5.22 -6.37
CA VAL A 94 2.56 -5.74 -6.73
C VAL A 94 2.46 -7.03 -7.53
N ARG A 95 1.63 -8.00 -7.09
CA ARG A 95 1.47 -9.28 -7.82
C ARG A 95 0.88 -9.10 -9.22
N GLN A 96 0.03 -8.11 -9.42
CA GLN A 96 -0.54 -7.80 -10.74
C GLN A 96 0.51 -7.33 -11.75
N THR A 97 1.65 -6.80 -11.29
CA THR A 97 2.79 -6.47 -12.16
C THR A 97 3.59 -7.70 -12.60
N GLY A 98 3.29 -8.88 -12.06
CA GLY A 98 4.06 -10.12 -12.25
C GLY A 98 5.26 -10.26 -11.31
N ALA A 99 5.48 -9.31 -10.39
CA ALA A 99 6.57 -9.40 -9.41
C ALA A 99 6.21 -10.35 -8.25
N ASP A 100 7.25 -11.00 -7.69
CA ASP A 100 7.16 -11.77 -6.46
C ASP A 100 7.18 -10.82 -5.25
N VAL A 101 6.25 -11.00 -4.31
CA VAL A 101 6.17 -10.17 -3.11
C VAL A 101 6.26 -11.02 -1.85
N VAL A 102 7.24 -10.70 -1.03
CA VAL A 102 7.42 -11.26 0.31
C VAL A 102 7.04 -10.20 1.32
N THR A 103 6.15 -10.53 2.25
CA THR A 103 5.66 -9.58 3.26
C THR A 103 6.22 -9.95 4.63
N TYR A 104 6.84 -8.99 5.30
CA TYR A 104 7.29 -9.10 6.68
C TYR A 104 6.71 -7.98 7.52
N ARG A 105 6.35 -8.31 8.75
CA ARG A 105 5.95 -7.31 9.73
C ARG A 105 7.12 -6.44 10.12
N ALA A 106 6.89 -5.16 10.38
CA ALA A 106 7.90 -4.23 10.89
C ALA A 106 8.54 -4.78 12.18
N GLY A 107 9.81 -4.44 12.42
CA GLY A 107 10.59 -4.97 13.53
C GLY A 107 11.30 -6.30 13.23
N PHE A 108 11.25 -6.82 12.00
CA PHE A 108 12.09 -7.95 11.59
C PHE A 108 13.59 -7.56 11.62
N PRO A 109 14.51 -8.53 11.87
CA PRO A 109 15.94 -8.26 11.86
C PRO A 109 16.40 -7.71 10.51
N LEU A 110 17.04 -6.52 10.49
CA LEU A 110 17.44 -5.84 9.24
C LEU A 110 18.45 -6.64 8.42
N GLU A 111 19.19 -7.58 9.03
CA GLU A 111 20.09 -8.51 8.36
C GLU A 111 19.36 -9.43 7.36
N MET A 112 18.08 -9.68 7.60
CA MET A 112 17.24 -10.46 6.70
C MET A 112 17.09 -9.82 5.31
N ILE A 113 17.24 -8.51 5.18
CA ILE A 113 17.21 -7.83 3.88
C ILE A 113 18.25 -8.45 2.93
N ARG A 114 19.44 -8.77 3.44
CA ARG A 114 20.48 -9.44 2.63
C ARG A 114 20.12 -10.86 2.22
N GLN A 115 19.40 -11.58 3.07
CA GLN A 115 18.97 -12.96 2.79
C GLN A 115 17.80 -12.98 1.79
N ILE A 116 16.86 -12.05 1.92
CA ILE A 116 15.72 -11.89 1.02
C ILE A 116 16.22 -11.40 -0.35
N ALA A 117 17.27 -10.56 -0.34
CA ALA A 117 17.84 -9.89 -1.52
C ALA A 117 16.75 -9.25 -2.41
N PRO A 118 15.90 -8.37 -1.85
CA PRO A 118 14.83 -7.77 -2.62
C PRO A 118 15.38 -6.76 -3.61
N ALA A 119 14.74 -6.66 -4.77
CA ALA A 119 15.03 -5.63 -5.76
C ALA A 119 14.51 -4.24 -5.29
N VAL A 120 13.44 -4.22 -4.50
CA VAL A 120 12.81 -3.02 -3.94
C VAL A 120 12.25 -3.34 -2.56
N ILE A 121 12.38 -2.41 -1.62
CA ILE A 121 11.63 -2.42 -0.37
C ILE A 121 10.45 -1.46 -0.51
N LEU A 122 9.23 -1.99 -0.36
CA LEU A 122 8.01 -1.22 -0.29
C LEU A 122 7.58 -1.12 1.17
N ILE A 123 7.45 0.12 1.68
CA ILE A 123 7.08 0.39 3.07
C ILE A 123 5.60 0.79 3.10
N SER A 124 4.78 -0.01 3.78
CA SER A 124 3.33 0.18 3.84
C SER A 124 2.92 1.43 4.63
N PRO A 125 1.66 1.87 4.48
CA PRO A 125 1.01 2.69 5.50
C PRO A 125 1.07 2.03 6.88
N GLY A 126 0.61 2.78 7.88
CA GLY A 126 0.48 2.28 9.25
C GLY A 126 -0.05 3.34 10.21
N PRO A 127 -0.50 2.94 11.41
CA PRO A 127 -0.92 3.87 12.45
C PRO A 127 0.29 4.50 13.15
N GLY A 128 0.05 5.55 13.96
CA GLY A 128 1.07 6.15 14.82
C GLY A 128 2.12 6.94 14.07
N ARG A 129 3.38 6.77 14.44
CA ARG A 129 4.54 7.48 13.88
C ARG A 129 5.53 6.50 13.24
N PRO A 130 6.31 6.93 12.23
CA PRO A 130 7.31 6.08 11.59
C PRO A 130 8.33 5.47 12.57
N GLY A 131 8.70 6.23 13.61
CA GLY A 131 9.61 5.77 14.65
C GLY A 131 9.09 4.59 15.46
N ASP A 132 7.77 4.45 15.63
CA ASP A 132 7.14 3.35 16.35
C ASP A 132 7.38 1.99 15.67
N PHE A 133 7.62 2.02 14.37
CA PHE A 133 7.89 0.86 13.52
C PHE A 133 9.35 0.76 13.04
N GLY A 134 10.24 1.67 13.48
CA GLY A 134 11.63 1.69 13.07
C GLY A 134 11.84 2.05 11.58
N VAL A 135 10.86 2.70 10.94
CA VAL A 135 10.89 3.01 9.49
C VAL A 135 12.10 3.89 9.11
N PRO A 136 12.49 4.93 9.88
CA PRO A 136 13.67 5.72 9.53
C PRO A 136 14.97 4.91 9.52
N ASP A 137 15.11 3.94 10.43
CA ASP A 137 16.28 3.05 10.48
C ASP A 137 16.27 2.04 9.32
N LEU A 138 15.09 1.52 8.97
CA LEU A 138 14.91 0.65 7.81
C LEU A 138 15.35 1.37 6.52
N VAL A 139 14.89 2.62 6.31
CA VAL A 139 15.27 3.44 5.14
C VAL A 139 16.79 3.65 5.09
N ARG A 140 17.40 4.09 6.20
CA ARG A 140 18.86 4.26 6.29
C ARG A 140 19.63 2.98 6.02
N ASN A 141 19.12 1.84 6.49
CA ASN A 141 19.73 0.53 6.25
C ASN A 141 19.61 0.12 4.78
N ALA A 142 18.44 0.27 4.17
CA ALA A 142 18.21 -0.02 2.76
C ALA A 142 19.16 0.80 1.85
N VAL A 143 19.28 2.10 2.13
CA VAL A 143 20.20 2.99 1.42
C VAL A 143 21.66 2.51 1.54
N ARG A 144 22.12 2.12 2.73
CA ARG A 144 23.47 1.56 2.92
C ARG A 144 23.70 0.25 2.17
N LEU A 145 22.65 -0.52 1.97
CA LEU A 145 22.69 -1.78 1.21
C LEU A 145 22.53 -1.55 -0.30
N GLY A 146 22.26 -0.32 -0.75
CA GLY A 146 21.96 -0.01 -2.14
C GLY A 146 20.62 -0.55 -2.64
N VAL A 147 19.70 -0.87 -1.72
CA VAL A 147 18.37 -1.38 -2.05
C VAL A 147 17.40 -0.22 -2.23
N PRO A 148 16.73 -0.10 -3.39
CA PRO A 148 15.70 0.90 -3.63
C PRO A 148 14.56 0.84 -2.61
N VAL A 149 13.98 2.02 -2.29
CA VAL A 149 12.86 2.16 -1.35
C VAL A 149 11.70 2.91 -1.98
N PHE A 150 10.51 2.35 -1.85
CA PHE A 150 9.26 3.07 -2.12
C PHE A 150 8.39 3.09 -0.86
N GLY A 151 8.01 4.29 -0.38
CA GLY A 151 7.21 4.46 0.82
C GLY A 151 5.79 4.95 0.53
N VAL A 152 4.80 4.40 1.25
CA VAL A 152 3.40 4.82 1.19
C VAL A 152 2.95 5.34 2.54
N CYS A 153 2.40 6.54 2.59
CA CYS A 153 1.84 7.21 3.76
C CYS A 153 2.85 7.30 4.93
N LEU A 154 2.78 6.41 5.91
CA LEU A 154 3.78 6.28 6.99
C LEU A 154 5.19 6.07 6.39
N GLY A 155 5.28 5.37 5.26
CA GLY A 155 6.54 5.19 4.54
C GLY A 155 7.15 6.49 4.04
N LEU A 156 6.35 7.44 3.49
CA LEU A 156 6.84 8.77 3.12
C LEU A 156 7.33 9.53 4.35
N GLN A 157 6.56 9.49 5.42
CA GLN A 157 6.90 10.16 6.67
C GLN A 157 8.24 9.64 7.23
N GLY A 158 8.44 8.32 7.19
CA GLY A 158 9.69 7.70 7.59
C GLY A 158 10.88 8.04 6.68
N VAL A 159 10.65 8.18 5.37
CA VAL A 159 11.68 8.69 4.44
C VAL A 159 12.09 10.11 4.83
N VAL A 160 11.13 11.00 5.08
CA VAL A 160 11.44 12.39 5.48
C VAL A 160 12.24 12.43 6.78
N GLU A 161 11.85 11.69 7.81
CA GLU A 161 12.58 11.60 9.08
C GLU A 161 13.97 10.94 8.92
N ALA A 162 14.10 9.94 8.05
CA ALA A 162 15.37 9.25 7.79
C ALA A 162 16.44 10.21 7.27
N PHE A 163 16.05 11.25 6.51
CA PHE A 163 16.91 12.27 5.95
C PHE A 163 16.92 13.57 6.77
N GLY A 164 16.38 13.58 8.00
CA GLY A 164 16.49 14.67 8.96
C GLY A 164 15.39 15.72 8.88
N GLY A 165 14.30 15.45 8.16
CA GLY A 165 13.11 16.32 8.18
C GLY A 165 12.21 16.04 9.38
N GLU A 166 11.23 16.92 9.59
CA GLU A 166 10.27 16.81 10.68
C GLU A 166 8.84 16.67 10.16
N LEU A 167 7.99 16.06 11.01
CA LEU A 167 6.56 15.91 10.75
C LEU A 167 5.75 16.93 11.54
N GLY A 168 4.70 17.45 10.90
CA GLY A 168 3.63 18.23 11.51
C GLY A 168 2.38 17.40 11.69
N VAL A 169 1.41 17.97 12.41
CA VAL A 169 0.05 17.41 12.55
C VAL A 169 -0.90 18.39 11.85
N LEU A 170 -1.77 17.86 10.98
CA LEU A 170 -2.82 18.66 10.33
C LEU A 170 -3.83 19.13 11.39
N ASP A 171 -4.33 20.33 11.22
CA ASP A 171 -5.40 20.89 12.09
C ASP A 171 -6.71 20.10 11.96
N TYR A 172 -6.86 19.34 10.88
CA TYR A 172 -8.00 18.47 10.60
C TYR A 172 -7.51 17.12 10.08
N PRO A 173 -8.01 16.00 10.61
CA PRO A 173 -7.61 14.68 10.15
C PRO A 173 -8.17 14.39 8.76
N MET A 174 -7.32 13.88 7.89
CA MET A 174 -7.71 13.34 6.58
C MET A 174 -7.81 11.82 6.69
N HIS A 175 -9.02 11.30 6.83
CA HIS A 175 -9.22 9.85 6.90
C HIS A 175 -10.35 9.43 5.96
N GLY A 176 -10.01 8.68 4.91
CA GLY A 176 -10.96 8.27 3.87
C GLY A 176 -11.51 9.45 3.07
N LYS A 177 -10.71 10.50 2.86
CA LYS A 177 -11.13 11.69 2.12
C LYS A 177 -10.41 11.79 0.79
N PRO A 178 -11.13 12.10 -0.30
CA PRO A 178 -10.51 12.38 -1.58
C PRO A 178 -9.80 13.74 -1.56
N SER A 179 -8.72 13.85 -2.30
CA SER A 179 -8.03 15.11 -2.60
C SER A 179 -7.44 15.06 -3.99
N TRP A 180 -7.42 16.20 -4.66
CA TRP A 180 -6.69 16.33 -5.90
C TRP A 180 -5.22 16.61 -5.62
N ILE A 181 -4.35 15.93 -6.36
CA ILE A 181 -2.91 16.21 -6.35
C ILE A 181 -2.46 16.65 -7.73
N THR A 182 -1.39 17.43 -7.75
CA THR A 182 -0.65 17.80 -8.96
C THR A 182 0.78 17.32 -8.81
N HIS A 183 1.34 16.74 -9.87
CA HIS A 183 2.69 16.19 -9.87
C HIS A 183 3.49 16.63 -11.11
N ARG A 184 4.79 16.31 -11.14
CA ARG A 184 5.70 16.72 -12.21
C ARG A 184 5.93 15.68 -13.31
N GLY A 185 5.16 14.62 -13.36
CA GLY A 185 5.19 13.58 -14.39
C GLY A 185 6.46 12.74 -14.46
N LYS A 186 7.26 12.70 -13.39
CA LYS A 186 8.55 11.97 -13.33
C LYS A 186 8.50 10.87 -12.27
N GLY A 187 9.40 9.87 -12.41
CA GLY A 187 9.50 8.77 -11.45
C GLY A 187 8.23 7.94 -11.44
N VAL A 188 7.71 7.63 -10.25
CA VAL A 188 6.49 6.81 -10.11
C VAL A 188 5.25 7.45 -10.71
N PHE A 189 5.29 8.74 -11.04
CA PHE A 189 4.19 9.47 -11.68
C PHE A 189 4.25 9.45 -13.22
N GLU A 190 5.21 8.77 -13.82
CA GLU A 190 5.36 8.74 -15.28
C GLU A 190 4.13 8.15 -15.96
N GLY A 191 3.60 8.86 -16.97
CA GLY A 191 2.43 8.45 -17.73
C GLY A 191 1.10 8.51 -16.97
N LEU A 192 1.08 9.10 -15.75
CA LEU A 192 -0.16 9.44 -15.05
C LEU A 192 -0.67 10.82 -15.48
N PRO A 193 -2.00 11.08 -15.36
CA PRO A 193 -2.54 12.42 -15.58
C PRO A 193 -1.86 13.44 -14.65
N GLU A 194 -1.50 14.62 -15.16
CA GLU A 194 -0.81 15.66 -14.38
C GLU A 194 -1.50 16.00 -13.05
N ARG A 195 -2.83 15.87 -13.04
CA ARG A 195 -3.69 16.07 -11.89
C ARG A 195 -4.69 14.92 -11.80
N PHE A 196 -4.74 14.24 -10.64
CA PHE A 196 -5.70 13.16 -10.39
C PHE A 196 -6.12 13.10 -8.93
N GLN A 197 -7.24 12.42 -8.67
CA GLN A 197 -7.78 12.25 -7.33
C GLN A 197 -7.08 11.11 -6.60
N VAL A 198 -6.82 11.30 -5.30
CA VAL A 198 -6.19 10.31 -4.43
C VAL A 198 -6.92 10.18 -3.09
N GLY A 199 -6.84 9.02 -2.47
CA GLY A 199 -7.33 8.78 -1.11
C GLY A 199 -6.29 9.17 -0.05
N ARG A 200 -6.70 9.98 0.92
CA ARG A 200 -5.89 10.37 2.06
C ARG A 200 -6.39 9.74 3.36
N TYR A 201 -5.46 9.25 4.18
CA TYR A 201 -5.74 8.58 5.47
C TYR A 201 -4.67 8.95 6.50
N HIS A 202 -4.36 10.26 6.63
CA HIS A 202 -3.27 10.72 7.49
C HIS A 202 -3.62 11.99 8.27
N SER A 203 -3.00 12.14 9.44
CA SER A 203 -2.96 13.39 10.21
C SER A 203 -1.56 13.96 10.26
N LEU A 204 -0.53 13.14 10.08
CA LEU A 204 0.86 13.59 10.01
C LEU A 204 1.22 13.98 8.57
N PHE A 205 2.10 14.99 8.43
CA PHE A 205 2.60 15.46 7.14
C PHE A 205 4.04 15.96 7.25
N ALA A 206 4.79 15.96 6.16
CA ALA A 206 6.14 16.50 6.09
C ALA A 206 6.13 18.04 6.14
N ARG A 207 6.86 18.64 7.10
CA ARG A 207 6.99 20.10 7.22
C ARG A 207 7.87 20.67 6.13
N ARG A 208 7.45 21.77 5.52
CA ARG A 208 8.27 22.47 4.51
C ARG A 208 9.47 23.16 5.09
N GLU A 209 9.32 23.72 6.29
CA GLU A 209 10.34 24.51 6.97
C GLU A 209 11.58 23.69 7.30
N THR A 210 11.41 22.41 7.53
CA THR A 210 12.48 21.46 7.86
C THR A 210 12.67 20.39 6.78
N PHE A 211 12.16 20.63 5.56
CA PHE A 211 12.24 19.66 4.48
C PHE A 211 13.69 19.40 4.04
N PRO A 212 14.14 18.14 3.99
CA PRO A 212 15.53 17.81 3.70
C PRO A 212 15.97 18.28 2.31
N ALA A 213 17.12 18.98 2.22
CA ALA A 213 17.64 19.51 0.97
C ALA A 213 18.01 18.43 -0.06
N CYS A 214 18.29 17.19 0.37
CA CYS A 214 18.56 16.04 -0.50
C CYS A 214 17.30 15.46 -1.14
N LEU A 215 16.11 15.80 -0.65
CA LEU A 215 14.85 15.40 -1.23
C LEU A 215 14.30 16.48 -2.17
N GLU A 216 13.47 16.06 -3.12
CA GLU A 216 12.65 16.96 -3.93
C GLU A 216 11.18 16.62 -3.74
N ILE A 217 10.32 17.62 -3.79
CA ILE A 217 8.85 17.45 -3.76
C ILE A 217 8.40 17.10 -5.16
N THR A 218 7.76 15.94 -5.32
CA THR A 218 7.31 15.42 -6.62
C THR A 218 5.81 15.59 -6.84
N ALA A 219 5.02 15.69 -5.77
CA ALA A 219 3.59 15.94 -5.81
C ALA A 219 3.10 16.74 -4.61
N GLU A 220 2.02 17.52 -4.82
CA GLU A 220 1.38 18.36 -3.81
C GLU A 220 -0.14 18.28 -3.95
N SER A 221 -0.84 18.38 -2.81
CA SER A 221 -2.31 18.51 -2.80
C SER A 221 -2.76 19.97 -2.91
N GLU A 222 -4.06 20.18 -3.18
CA GLU A 222 -4.65 21.53 -3.30
C GLU A 222 -4.48 22.39 -2.04
N ASP A 223 -4.42 21.75 -0.87
CA ASP A 223 -4.18 22.41 0.44
C ASP A 223 -2.68 22.58 0.75
N GLY A 224 -1.80 22.35 -0.23
CA GLY A 224 -0.37 22.59 -0.14
C GLY A 224 0.42 21.57 0.67
N VAL A 225 -0.19 20.41 1.00
CA VAL A 225 0.51 19.33 1.68
C VAL A 225 1.40 18.58 0.70
N ILE A 226 2.60 18.22 1.13
CA ILE A 226 3.55 17.40 0.36
C ILE A 226 2.97 16.00 0.21
N MET A 227 2.71 15.59 -1.02
CA MET A 227 2.06 14.33 -1.36
C MET A 227 2.99 13.34 -2.06
N GLY A 228 4.15 13.79 -2.49
CA GLY A 228 5.19 12.95 -3.08
C GLY A 228 6.56 13.52 -2.85
N VAL A 229 7.53 12.66 -2.58
CA VAL A 229 8.95 13.01 -2.39
C VAL A 229 9.84 12.01 -3.11
N ARG A 230 11.00 12.50 -3.59
CA ARG A 230 12.05 11.65 -4.17
C ARG A 230 13.41 12.15 -3.72
N HIS A 231 14.34 11.25 -3.45
CA HIS A 231 15.73 11.60 -3.24
C HIS A 231 16.39 11.96 -4.58
N LYS A 232 17.20 13.02 -4.57
CA LYS A 232 17.82 13.55 -5.81
C LYS A 232 18.85 12.62 -6.46
N GLU A 233 19.49 11.77 -5.66
CA GLU A 233 20.59 10.89 -6.10
C GLU A 233 20.35 9.41 -5.79
N LEU A 234 19.63 9.09 -4.71
CA LEU A 234 19.41 7.72 -4.26
C LEU A 234 18.08 7.18 -4.80
N PRO A 235 17.92 5.86 -5.00
CA PRO A 235 16.69 5.25 -5.46
C PRO A 235 15.67 5.16 -4.32
N VAL A 236 15.22 6.31 -3.83
CA VAL A 236 14.24 6.45 -2.76
C VAL A 236 13.14 7.41 -3.22
N GLU A 237 11.91 6.92 -3.26
CA GLU A 237 10.74 7.70 -3.61
C GLU A 237 9.57 7.32 -2.70
N ALA A 238 8.63 8.23 -2.44
CA ALA A 238 7.52 7.94 -1.55
C ALA A 238 6.32 8.86 -1.83
N VAL A 239 5.12 8.38 -1.48
CA VAL A 239 3.86 9.11 -1.58
C VAL A 239 3.11 9.14 -0.26
N GLN A 240 2.40 10.25 0.04
CA GLN A 240 1.64 10.42 1.28
C GLN A 240 0.23 9.81 1.18
N PHE A 241 -0.32 9.75 -0.02
CA PHE A 241 -1.63 9.16 -0.29
C PHE A 241 -1.53 7.64 -0.47
N HIS A 242 -2.69 6.99 -0.56
CA HIS A 242 -2.82 5.55 -0.68
C HIS A 242 -3.10 5.15 -2.16
N PRO A 243 -2.10 4.66 -2.91
CA PRO A 243 -2.32 4.19 -4.29
C PRO A 243 -3.29 3.01 -4.35
N GLU A 244 -3.36 2.18 -3.30
CA GLU A 244 -4.24 1.01 -3.19
C GLU A 244 -5.69 1.37 -2.82
N SER A 245 -5.96 2.64 -2.48
CA SER A 245 -7.29 3.08 -2.08
C SER A 245 -8.27 3.11 -3.24
N ILE A 246 -9.53 2.74 -2.97
CA ILE A 246 -10.63 2.89 -3.92
C ILE A 246 -10.79 4.34 -4.41
N LEU A 247 -10.42 5.32 -3.58
CA LEU A 247 -10.43 6.75 -3.94
C LEU A 247 -9.32 7.15 -4.93
N THR A 248 -8.37 6.24 -5.23
CA THR A 248 -7.27 6.44 -6.19
C THR A 248 -7.45 5.58 -7.44
N LEU A 249 -8.59 4.88 -7.57
CA LEU A 249 -8.84 3.92 -8.65
C LEU A 249 -9.08 4.57 -10.01
N GLU A 250 -9.52 5.81 -10.08
CA GLU A 250 -9.86 6.45 -11.35
C GLU A 250 -8.66 6.38 -12.31
N GLY A 251 -8.90 5.85 -13.51
CA GLY A 251 -7.87 5.65 -14.53
C GLY A 251 -6.76 4.66 -14.16
N ASP A 252 -7.00 3.77 -13.19
CA ASP A 252 -6.01 2.80 -12.67
C ASP A 252 -4.72 3.48 -12.14
N CYS A 253 -4.79 4.77 -11.76
CA CYS A 253 -3.62 5.57 -11.39
C CYS A 253 -2.77 4.91 -10.29
N GLY A 254 -3.41 4.34 -9.28
CA GLY A 254 -2.69 3.68 -8.18
C GLY A 254 -1.94 2.43 -8.62
N LEU A 255 -2.56 1.57 -9.45
CA LEU A 255 -1.91 0.37 -9.98
C LEU A 255 -0.77 0.74 -10.93
N LYS A 256 -1.00 1.70 -11.83
CA LYS A 256 0.03 2.19 -12.76
C LYS A 256 1.26 2.77 -12.02
N MET A 257 1.02 3.42 -10.88
CA MET A 257 2.11 3.87 -10.00
C MET A 257 2.95 2.70 -9.49
N ILE A 258 2.32 1.61 -9.03
CA ILE A 258 3.04 0.41 -8.57
C ILE A 258 3.77 -0.28 -9.74
N GLU A 259 3.18 -0.31 -10.94
CA GLU A 259 3.86 -0.74 -12.17
C GLU A 259 5.14 0.10 -12.41
N ASN A 260 5.05 1.42 -12.27
CA ASN A 260 6.22 2.29 -12.38
C ASN A 260 7.28 2.01 -11.31
N VAL A 261 6.89 1.75 -10.05
CA VAL A 261 7.84 1.35 -8.99
C VAL A 261 8.61 0.10 -9.40
N VAL A 262 7.90 -0.93 -9.87
CA VAL A 262 8.53 -2.20 -10.30
C VAL A 262 9.44 -1.98 -11.51
N ARG A 263 8.99 -1.22 -12.50
CA ARG A 263 9.75 -0.90 -13.71
C ARG A 263 11.03 -0.11 -13.42
N LEU A 264 10.93 0.93 -12.60
CA LEU A 264 12.04 1.85 -12.33
C LEU A 264 13.09 1.24 -11.39
N TYR A 265 12.63 0.57 -10.36
CA TYR A 265 13.50 0.14 -9.25
C TYR A 265 13.78 -1.37 -9.28
N GLY A 266 12.86 -2.18 -9.81
CA GLY A 266 13.04 -3.63 -9.88
C GLY A 266 14.24 -4.06 -10.74
N ARG A 267 14.56 -3.29 -11.79
CA ARG A 267 15.69 -3.57 -12.70
C ARG A 267 17.03 -3.09 -12.21
N LEU A 268 17.07 -2.11 -11.29
CA LEU A 268 18.34 -1.61 -10.74
C LEU A 268 19.12 -2.69 -9.98
N ALA A 269 18.42 -3.60 -9.32
CA ALA A 269 19.02 -4.68 -8.54
C ALA A 269 19.56 -5.83 -9.40
N THR A 270 19.08 -5.98 -10.65
CA THR A 270 19.50 -7.08 -11.54
C THR A 270 20.77 -6.78 -12.34
N GLY A 271 21.36 -5.57 -12.20
CA GLY A 271 22.60 -5.20 -12.87
C GLY A 271 22.54 -5.13 -14.40
N VAL A 272 21.34 -5.18 -14.98
CA VAL A 272 21.16 -4.96 -16.42
C VAL A 272 21.01 -3.45 -16.62
N GLY A 273 22.15 -2.79 -16.84
CA GLY A 273 22.21 -1.39 -17.21
C GLY A 273 21.47 -1.14 -18.53
N VAL A 274 20.80 0.03 -18.58
CA VAL A 274 20.29 0.65 -19.82
C VAL A 274 21.45 1.22 -20.62
#